data_fcc548f668266b9a81002fc5e6cf7a97
#
_entry.id   fcc548f668266b9a81002fc5e6cf7a97
#
_cell.length_a   1.000
_cell.length_b   1.000
_cell.length_c   1.000
_cell.angle_alpha   90.00
_cell.angle_beta   90.00
_cell.angle_gamma   90.00
#
_symmetry.space_group_name_H-M   'P 1'
#
loop_
_entity.id
_entity.type
_entity.pdbx_description
1 polymer ?
#
loop_
_entity_poly.entity_id
_entity_poly.type
_entity_poly.pdbx_seq_one_letter_code
_entity_poly.pdbx_strand_id
1 'polypeptide(L)'
;MSALSAPSPYPQAKAEAVAGAAGAMVAPVRWPAVVPGSSTGFGALREAGPTVRKAGPISMKRLELFRLAAPKDSGAHRYPGTVTDVLPPAPAPLPTTLAEASEAGRTLIMGIINVTPDSFSDGGRWDTTDLAVAHGRQLRAQGADLLDVGGESTRPGAARITPATEQERIIPVVRALAASGAVVSVDTVHAATAEAAVGAGAVIVNDVSGGLADPAMHRVVADTGVVYICQHWRGDPGTMDRLTDYSALGGVVDGVETELRERLDELDAAGAGLRQVVIDPGLGFAKTHAQSWRLLAATERLRVDLGLPVLIGSSRKRFLAAAVPGSAAADPIARDAATAATTALAALAGAWAVRVHEVPANRDAVRTASLWKEHR
;
A
#
# COMPACT_ATOMS: atom_id res chain seq x y z
N MET A 1 -5.10 8.88 -67.58
CA MET A 1 -3.84 8.86 -66.76
C MET A 1 -4.20 8.29 -65.41
N SER A 2 -3.92 6.96 -65.24
CA SER A 2 -4.30 6.17 -64.09
C SER A 2 -3.41 6.42 -62.91
N ALA A 3 -3.99 6.63 -61.72
CA ALA A 3 -3.27 6.64 -60.45
C ALA A 3 -3.29 5.25 -59.86
N LEU A 4 -2.11 4.65 -59.66
CA LEU A 4 -1.86 3.41 -59.01
C LEU A 4 -1.96 3.57 -57.50
N SER A 5 -2.83 2.83 -56.82
CA SER A 5 -2.90 2.67 -55.40
C SER A 5 -1.95 1.58 -54.90
N ALA A 6 -1.14 1.87 -53.88
CA ALA A 6 -0.23 0.94 -53.24
C ALA A 6 -0.97 -0.01 -52.27
N PRO A 7 -0.49 -1.25 -52.07
CA PRO A 7 -1.16 -2.24 -51.23
C PRO A 7 -0.82 -2.08 -49.74
N SER A 8 -1.83 -2.35 -48.89
CA SER A 8 -1.76 -2.38 -47.43
C SER A 8 -0.97 -3.62 -46.92
N PRO A 9 -0.18 -3.49 -45.82
CA PRO A 9 0.68 -4.55 -45.32
C PRO A 9 0.10 -5.38 -44.13
N TYR A 10 -1.20 -5.59 -44.03
CA TYR A 10 -1.75 -6.47 -43.00
C TYR A 10 -2.38 -7.74 -43.64
N PRO A 11 -1.98 -8.96 -43.17
CA PRO A 11 -2.61 -10.20 -43.62
C PRO A 11 -4.00 -10.37 -43.01
N GLN A 12 -5.00 -10.51 -43.84
CA GLN A 12 -6.36 -10.92 -43.47
C GLN A 12 -6.34 -12.38 -43.04
N ALA A 13 -6.71 -12.66 -41.78
CA ALA A 13 -6.96 -14.02 -41.31
C ALA A 13 -8.29 -14.52 -41.87
N LYS A 14 -8.22 -15.65 -42.59
CA LYS A 14 -9.37 -16.40 -43.09
C LYS A 14 -10.15 -17.01 -41.92
N ALA A 15 -11.44 -16.72 -41.87
CA ALA A 15 -12.40 -17.45 -41.05
C ALA A 15 -12.70 -18.80 -41.72
N GLU A 16 -12.21 -19.88 -41.15
CA GLU A 16 -12.70 -21.24 -41.45
C GLU A 16 -13.74 -21.63 -40.40
N ALA A 17 -14.94 -21.89 -40.91
CA ALA A 17 -16.03 -22.45 -40.13
C ALA A 17 -15.76 -23.93 -39.84
N VAL A 18 -15.68 -24.29 -38.56
CA VAL A 18 -15.78 -25.68 -38.12
C VAL A 18 -17.16 -25.88 -37.52
N ALA A 19 -17.98 -26.64 -38.25
CA ALA A 19 -19.26 -27.17 -37.80
C ALA A 19 -19.05 -28.47 -37.03
N GLY A 20 -19.73 -28.59 -35.88
CA GLY A 20 -20.21 -29.84 -35.36
C GLY A 20 -19.34 -30.61 -34.36
N ALA A 21 -19.66 -30.51 -33.08
CA ALA A 21 -19.74 -31.66 -32.19
C ALA A 21 -20.74 -31.35 -31.07
N ALA A 22 -21.79 -32.16 -31.02
CA ALA A 22 -22.91 -32.09 -30.10
C ALA A 22 -22.53 -32.55 -28.68
N GLY A 23 -23.08 -31.84 -27.67
CA GLY A 23 -23.62 -32.45 -26.47
C GLY A 23 -22.69 -33.26 -25.58
N ALA A 24 -22.05 -32.59 -24.60
CA ALA A 24 -21.78 -33.24 -23.32
C ALA A 24 -22.47 -32.39 -22.21
N MET A 25 -23.62 -32.86 -21.75
CA MET A 25 -24.29 -32.35 -20.56
C MET A 25 -23.38 -32.59 -19.37
N VAL A 26 -22.90 -31.49 -18.77
CA VAL A 26 -22.23 -31.51 -17.47
C VAL A 26 -23.31 -31.76 -16.41
N ALA A 27 -23.22 -32.90 -15.74
CA ALA A 27 -24.11 -33.24 -14.62
C ALA A 27 -23.93 -32.24 -13.46
N PRO A 28 -25.01 -31.85 -12.74
CA PRO A 28 -24.90 -30.94 -11.61
C PRO A 28 -24.15 -31.59 -10.46
N VAL A 29 -23.18 -30.88 -9.90
CA VAL A 29 -22.46 -31.26 -8.67
C VAL A 29 -23.46 -31.26 -7.53
N ARG A 30 -23.77 -32.43 -6.99
CA ARG A 30 -24.57 -32.56 -5.75
C ARG A 30 -23.65 -32.34 -4.54
N TRP A 31 -23.98 -31.35 -3.75
CA TRP A 31 -23.43 -31.18 -2.40
C TRP A 31 -24.00 -32.23 -1.46
N PRO A 32 -23.22 -32.86 -0.54
CA PRO A 32 -23.77 -33.80 0.43
C PRO A 32 -24.66 -33.05 1.44
N ALA A 33 -25.85 -33.59 1.67
CA ALA A 33 -26.78 -33.09 2.67
C ALA A 33 -26.18 -33.25 4.07
N VAL A 34 -26.25 -32.20 4.86
CA VAL A 34 -25.92 -32.23 6.30
C VAL A 34 -27.04 -33.02 7.02
N VAL A 35 -26.70 -34.17 7.55
CA VAL A 35 -27.60 -34.98 8.41
C VAL A 35 -27.52 -34.44 9.84
N PRO A 36 -28.63 -34.08 10.52
CA PRO A 36 -28.58 -33.73 11.93
C PRO A 36 -28.36 -34.98 12.76
N GLY A 37 -27.21 -35.06 13.42
CA GLY A 37 -26.88 -36.15 14.34
C GLY A 37 -27.54 -35.97 15.71
N SER A 38 -28.15 -37.06 16.17
CA SER A 38 -28.81 -37.28 17.41
C SER A 38 -27.93 -37.09 18.65
N SER A 39 -28.55 -36.50 19.67
CA SER A 39 -28.06 -36.38 21.04
C SER A 39 -27.87 -37.75 21.72
N THR A 40 -26.66 -37.99 22.30
CA THR A 40 -26.51 -38.87 23.45
C THR A 40 -25.57 -38.22 24.45
N GLY A 41 -26.02 -38.10 25.68
CA GLY A 41 -25.39 -37.41 26.78
C GLY A 41 -24.17 -38.11 27.35
N PHE A 42 -23.29 -37.36 27.95
CA PHE A 42 -22.41 -37.78 29.03
C PHE A 42 -22.17 -36.63 30.03
N GLY A 43 -22.09 -37.03 31.25
CA GLY A 43 -22.18 -36.42 32.53
C GLY A 43 -21.31 -35.19 32.86
N ALA A 44 -21.77 -34.57 33.89
CA ALA A 44 -21.29 -33.40 34.56
C ALA A 44 -19.84 -33.49 35.08
N LEU A 45 -19.05 -32.46 34.85
CA LEU A 45 -18.04 -31.98 35.81
C LEU A 45 -18.15 -30.45 35.86
N ARG A 46 -18.43 -29.96 37.08
CA ARG A 46 -18.44 -28.53 37.43
C ARG A 46 -17.01 -28.06 37.59
N GLU A 47 -16.63 -27.02 36.84
CA GLU A 47 -15.63 -26.10 37.30
C GLU A 47 -15.99 -24.67 36.93
N ALA A 48 -15.77 -23.76 37.90
CA ALA A 48 -16.19 -22.37 37.87
C ALA A 48 -15.32 -21.54 36.90
N GLY A 49 -15.91 -20.97 35.88
CA GLY A 49 -15.30 -19.96 35.01
C GLY A 49 -15.76 -18.56 35.39
N PRO A 50 -14.93 -17.51 35.14
CA PRO A 50 -15.22 -16.15 35.55
C PRO A 50 -16.36 -15.54 34.74
N THR A 51 -17.21 -14.79 35.44
CA THR A 51 -18.37 -14.06 34.95
C THR A 51 -17.99 -13.04 33.87
N VAL A 52 -18.45 -13.29 32.64
CA VAL A 52 -18.41 -12.30 31.55
C VAL A 52 -19.52 -11.28 31.81
N ARG A 53 -19.15 -10.04 32.15
CA ARG A 53 -20.08 -8.90 32.15
C ARG A 53 -20.48 -8.62 30.70
N LYS A 54 -21.78 -8.66 30.42
CA LYS A 54 -22.37 -8.16 29.17
C LYS A 54 -22.06 -6.67 29.04
N ALA A 55 -21.25 -6.32 28.04
CA ALA A 55 -21.10 -4.93 27.63
C ALA A 55 -22.38 -4.51 26.91
N GLY A 56 -22.99 -3.42 27.39
CA GLY A 56 -24.13 -2.76 26.73
C GLY A 56 -23.69 -2.10 25.41
N PRO A 57 -24.66 -1.65 24.58
CA PRO A 57 -24.36 -1.09 23.26
C PRO A 57 -23.50 0.17 23.40
N ILE A 58 -22.29 0.13 22.83
CA ILE A 58 -21.40 1.29 22.73
C ILE A 58 -21.99 2.22 21.67
N SER A 59 -22.55 3.33 22.13
CA SER A 59 -22.92 4.46 21.29
C SER A 59 -21.68 4.94 20.52
N MET A 60 -21.72 4.80 19.19
CA MET A 60 -20.70 5.36 18.31
C MET A 60 -20.76 6.89 18.36
N LYS A 61 -20.09 7.50 19.32
CA LYS A 61 -19.68 8.89 19.24
C LYS A 61 -18.45 8.95 18.33
N ARG A 62 -18.65 9.61 17.18
CA ARG A 62 -17.68 10.24 16.27
C ARG A 62 -16.23 10.02 16.68
N LEU A 63 -15.55 9.08 16.02
CA LEU A 63 -14.10 9.01 16.04
C LEU A 63 -13.56 10.26 15.33
N GLU A 64 -13.09 11.23 16.10
CA GLU A 64 -12.15 12.22 15.58
C GLU A 64 -10.87 11.47 15.25
N LEU A 65 -10.58 11.26 13.99
CA LEU A 65 -9.51 10.41 13.45
C LEU A 65 -8.10 10.91 13.79
N PHE A 66 -7.95 11.93 14.64
CA PHE A 66 -6.65 12.49 15.09
C PHE A 66 -6.67 13.04 16.51
N ARG A 67 -7.50 12.54 17.43
CA ARG A 67 -7.35 12.84 18.85
C ARG A 67 -6.89 11.61 19.62
N LEU A 68 -5.58 11.42 19.67
CA LEU A 68 -4.97 10.61 20.72
C LEU A 68 -4.94 11.44 21.99
N ALA A 69 -5.51 10.89 23.07
CA ALA A 69 -5.45 11.49 24.40
C ALA A 69 -3.98 11.59 24.84
N ALA A 70 -3.59 12.75 25.31
CA ALA A 70 -2.29 12.96 25.94
C ALA A 70 -2.13 12.02 27.15
N PRO A 71 -0.96 11.40 27.36
CA PRO A 71 -0.68 10.67 28.58
C PRO A 71 -0.61 11.66 29.75
N LYS A 72 -1.28 11.31 30.85
CA LYS A 72 -1.21 12.04 32.12
C LYS A 72 0.17 11.86 32.74
N ASP A 73 0.74 12.98 33.10
CA ASP A 73 1.89 13.23 33.97
C ASP A 73 2.72 12.05 34.47
N SER A 74 3.99 12.00 34.06
CA SER A 74 5.08 11.48 34.87
C SER A 74 6.24 12.49 34.85
N GLY A 75 6.46 13.10 36.05
CA GLY A 75 7.68 13.69 36.58
C GLY A 75 8.57 14.54 35.70
N ALA A 76 8.36 15.86 35.70
CA ALA A 76 9.25 16.82 35.08
C ALA A 76 10.62 16.88 35.76
N HIS A 77 11.70 16.58 35.04
CA HIS A 77 13.02 17.14 35.30
C HIS A 77 13.21 18.40 34.46
N ARG A 78 13.19 19.57 35.13
CA ARG A 78 13.48 20.88 34.53
C ARG A 78 14.99 21.01 34.31
N TYR A 79 15.42 21.22 33.08
CA TYR A 79 16.70 21.84 32.76
C TYR A 79 16.47 23.31 32.38
N PRO A 80 17.27 24.28 32.95
CA PRO A 80 17.18 25.67 32.58
C PRO A 80 18.06 25.93 31.35
N GLY A 81 17.45 26.20 30.23
CA GLY A 81 18.11 26.68 29.02
C GLY A 81 17.05 27.31 28.12
N THR A 82 17.18 28.61 27.88
CA THR A 82 16.35 29.39 26.98
C THR A 82 16.49 28.86 25.55
N VAL A 83 15.63 27.91 25.18
CA VAL A 83 15.36 27.54 23.79
C VAL A 83 14.15 28.38 23.40
N THR A 84 14.32 29.23 22.39
CA THR A 84 13.20 29.88 21.73
C THR A 84 12.31 28.74 21.18
N ASP A 85 11.12 28.59 21.76
CA ASP A 85 10.08 27.69 21.31
C ASP A 85 9.65 28.07 19.86
N VAL A 86 10.39 27.63 18.90
CA VAL A 86 9.88 27.51 17.53
C VAL A 86 9.07 26.22 17.52
N LEU A 87 7.75 26.33 17.71
CA LEU A 87 6.83 25.21 17.48
C LEU A 87 7.13 24.64 16.09
N PRO A 88 7.28 23.30 15.96
CA PRO A 88 7.41 22.69 14.64
C PRO A 88 6.27 23.17 13.75
N PRO A 89 6.50 23.40 12.45
CA PRO A 89 5.45 23.82 11.54
C PRO A 89 4.27 22.84 11.65
N ALA A 90 3.07 23.39 11.71
CA ALA A 90 1.87 22.55 11.72
C ALA A 90 1.91 21.63 10.48
N PRO A 91 1.60 20.33 10.61
CA PRO A 91 1.58 19.42 9.48
C PRO A 91 0.71 20.02 8.39
N ALA A 92 1.18 19.96 7.13
CA ALA A 92 0.43 20.45 5.99
C ALA A 92 -0.96 19.82 6.01
N PRO A 93 -2.05 20.59 5.85
CA PRO A 93 -3.38 20.03 5.84
C PRO A 93 -3.46 19.00 4.71
N LEU A 94 -3.94 17.79 5.02
CA LEU A 94 -4.24 16.81 3.99
C LEU A 94 -5.13 17.45 2.94
N PRO A 95 -4.87 17.24 1.65
CA PRO A 95 -5.77 17.70 0.59
C PRO A 95 -7.21 17.28 0.91
N THR A 96 -8.16 18.14 0.67
CA THR A 96 -9.59 17.94 1.02
C THR A 96 -10.11 16.56 0.61
N THR A 97 -9.68 16.08 -0.56
CA THR A 97 -10.04 14.75 -1.09
C THR A 97 -9.53 13.58 -0.23
N LEU A 98 -8.35 13.70 0.40
CA LEU A 98 -7.83 12.68 1.32
C LEU A 98 -8.55 12.75 2.67
N ALA A 99 -8.85 13.94 3.16
CA ALA A 99 -9.62 14.14 4.38
C ALA A 99 -11.04 13.58 4.21
N GLU A 100 -11.73 13.91 3.13
CA GLU A 100 -13.08 13.41 2.81
C GLU A 100 -13.11 11.89 2.68
N ALA A 101 -12.15 11.28 1.99
CA ALA A 101 -12.05 9.83 1.85
C ALA A 101 -11.74 9.12 3.17
N SER A 102 -10.91 9.74 4.03
CA SER A 102 -10.61 9.25 5.37
C SER A 102 -11.82 9.38 6.31
N GLU A 103 -12.57 10.49 6.22
CA GLU A 103 -13.81 10.70 6.96
C GLU A 103 -14.92 9.74 6.54
N ALA A 104 -14.99 9.39 5.26
CA ALA A 104 -15.92 8.39 4.74
C ALA A 104 -15.56 6.95 5.19
N GLY A 105 -14.42 6.73 5.84
CA GLY A 105 -13.99 5.44 6.37
C GLY A 105 -13.70 4.38 5.31
N ARG A 106 -13.52 4.79 4.02
CA ARG A 106 -13.14 3.89 2.95
C ARG A 106 -11.62 3.83 2.77
N THR A 107 -11.14 2.70 2.31
CA THR A 107 -9.75 2.53 1.89
C THR A 107 -9.45 3.33 0.62
N LEU A 108 -8.31 4.02 0.58
CA LEU A 108 -7.84 4.81 -0.56
C LEU A 108 -7.16 3.92 -1.60
N ILE A 109 -7.17 4.36 -2.85
CA ILE A 109 -6.46 3.72 -3.97
C ILE A 109 -5.25 4.56 -4.34
N MET A 110 -4.05 4.02 -4.13
CA MET A 110 -2.79 4.61 -4.55
C MET A 110 -2.31 3.97 -5.85
N GLY A 111 -2.37 4.70 -6.94
CA GLY A 111 -1.93 4.25 -8.26
C GLY A 111 -0.44 4.42 -8.46
N ILE A 112 0.25 3.38 -8.96
CA ILE A 112 1.71 3.34 -9.14
C ILE A 112 2.10 3.95 -10.48
N ILE A 113 3.08 4.87 -10.47
CA ILE A 113 3.72 5.44 -11.66
C ILE A 113 5.22 5.20 -11.58
N ASN A 114 5.72 4.22 -12.32
CA ASN A 114 7.16 3.96 -12.41
C ASN A 114 7.76 4.77 -13.57
N VAL A 115 8.67 5.70 -13.26
CA VAL A 115 9.38 6.53 -14.25
C VAL A 115 10.78 5.95 -14.45
N THR A 116 10.83 4.69 -14.91
CA THR A 116 12.09 3.99 -15.21
C THR A 116 12.27 3.82 -16.71
N PRO A 117 13.51 3.73 -17.22
CA PRO A 117 13.77 3.55 -18.66
C PRO A 117 12.99 2.40 -19.28
N ASP A 118 12.82 1.31 -18.54
CA ASP A 118 12.13 0.09 -19.03
C ASP A 118 10.60 0.22 -19.03
N SER A 119 10.04 1.20 -18.31
CA SER A 119 8.59 1.37 -18.20
C SER A 119 7.97 2.05 -19.41
N PHE A 120 8.79 2.79 -20.19
CA PHE A 120 8.37 3.60 -21.35
C PHE A 120 9.41 3.50 -22.46
N SER A 121 9.78 2.29 -22.87
CA SER A 121 10.97 1.97 -23.66
C SER A 121 10.97 2.43 -25.14
N ASP A 122 9.90 3.05 -25.65
CA ASP A 122 9.76 3.33 -27.08
C ASP A 122 10.02 4.80 -27.47
N GLY A 123 10.39 5.70 -26.53
CA GLY A 123 10.54 7.13 -26.78
C GLY A 123 11.72 7.77 -26.09
N GLY A 124 12.17 8.89 -26.59
CA GLY A 124 13.24 9.70 -26.00
C GLY A 124 12.84 10.32 -24.64
N ARG A 125 13.80 11.01 -23.97
CA ARG A 125 13.68 11.53 -22.59
C ARG A 125 12.44 12.42 -22.33
N TRP A 126 11.96 13.13 -23.34
CA TRP A 126 10.78 14.01 -23.27
C TRP A 126 9.48 13.19 -23.31
N ASP A 127 9.45 12.14 -24.13
CA ASP A 127 8.30 11.24 -24.25
C ASP A 127 8.05 10.48 -22.93
N THR A 128 9.09 10.19 -22.15
CA THR A 128 8.97 9.49 -20.86
C THR A 128 8.20 10.30 -19.81
N THR A 129 8.46 11.62 -19.71
CA THR A 129 7.73 12.49 -18.75
C THR A 129 6.28 12.63 -19.18
N ASP A 130 6.00 12.89 -20.46
CA ASP A 130 4.64 13.06 -20.96
C ASP A 130 3.82 11.77 -20.85
N LEU A 131 4.43 10.63 -21.13
CA LEU A 131 3.81 9.33 -20.96
C LEU A 131 3.48 9.03 -19.48
N ALA A 132 4.40 9.34 -18.57
CA ALA A 132 4.17 9.17 -17.14
C ALA A 132 3.03 10.09 -16.63
N VAL A 133 2.99 11.33 -17.07
CA VAL A 133 1.91 12.29 -16.75
C VAL A 133 0.57 11.83 -17.33
N ALA A 134 0.55 11.37 -18.59
CA ALA A 134 -0.65 10.83 -19.21
C ALA A 134 -1.16 9.60 -18.47
N HIS A 135 -0.25 8.69 -18.10
CA HIS A 135 -0.60 7.52 -17.28
C HIS A 135 -1.18 7.92 -15.92
N GLY A 136 -0.57 8.89 -15.23
CA GLY A 136 -1.11 9.41 -13.96
C GLY A 136 -2.52 9.99 -14.10
N ARG A 137 -2.79 10.74 -15.17
CA ARG A 137 -4.13 11.24 -15.48
C ARG A 137 -5.12 10.10 -15.74
N GLN A 138 -4.68 9.05 -16.43
CA GLN A 138 -5.49 7.86 -16.67
C GLN A 138 -5.84 7.13 -15.35
N LEU A 139 -4.86 6.91 -14.45
CA LEU A 139 -5.10 6.29 -13.16
C LEU A 139 -6.12 7.09 -12.32
N ARG A 140 -6.01 8.43 -12.32
CA ARG A 140 -7.02 9.29 -11.67
C ARG A 140 -8.41 9.13 -12.30
N ALA A 141 -8.51 9.14 -13.61
CA ALA A 141 -9.80 8.93 -14.30
C ALA A 141 -10.40 7.55 -14.00
N GLN A 142 -9.58 6.55 -13.73
CA GLN A 142 -9.97 5.21 -13.30
C GLN A 142 -10.40 5.14 -11.82
N GLY A 143 -10.12 6.16 -11.02
CA GLY A 143 -10.52 6.27 -9.64
C GLY A 143 -9.40 6.11 -8.62
N ALA A 144 -8.14 6.34 -9.00
CA ALA A 144 -7.05 6.50 -8.02
C ALA A 144 -7.24 7.80 -7.22
N ASP A 145 -7.13 7.70 -5.89
CA ASP A 145 -7.19 8.83 -4.96
C ASP A 145 -5.85 9.55 -4.88
N LEU A 146 -4.75 8.80 -4.92
CA LEU A 146 -3.38 9.30 -4.90
C LEU A 146 -2.55 8.62 -5.99
N LEU A 147 -1.48 9.30 -6.40
CA LEU A 147 -0.53 8.82 -7.40
C LEU A 147 0.85 8.72 -6.75
N ASP A 148 1.48 7.55 -6.81
CA ASP A 148 2.79 7.29 -6.22
C ASP A 148 3.85 7.22 -7.32
N VAL A 149 4.73 8.23 -7.37
CA VAL A 149 5.71 8.43 -8.44
C VAL A 149 7.07 7.97 -7.98
N GLY A 150 7.63 6.94 -8.63
CA GLY A 150 8.96 6.40 -8.33
C GLY A 150 9.88 6.40 -9.54
N GLY A 151 11.16 6.76 -9.33
CA GLY A 151 12.21 6.82 -10.37
C GLY A 151 13.19 5.67 -10.31
N GLU A 152 13.17 4.89 -9.22
CA GLU A 152 14.03 3.74 -8.98
C GLU A 152 13.21 2.46 -8.86
N SER A 153 13.74 1.36 -9.34
CA SER A 153 13.11 0.05 -9.18
C SER A 153 13.43 -0.54 -7.81
N THR A 154 12.41 -0.84 -7.01
CA THR A 154 12.55 -1.53 -5.72
C THR A 154 12.51 -3.07 -5.84
N ARG A 155 12.55 -3.61 -7.08
CA ARG A 155 12.54 -5.06 -7.33
C ARG A 155 13.85 -5.70 -6.87
N PRO A 156 13.82 -6.97 -6.41
CA PRO A 156 15.05 -7.71 -6.09
C PRO A 156 16.07 -7.68 -7.24
N GLY A 157 17.32 -7.33 -6.92
CA GLY A 157 18.40 -7.24 -7.89
C GLY A 157 18.45 -5.95 -8.71
N ALA A 158 17.57 -4.99 -8.51
CA ALA A 158 17.64 -3.69 -9.15
C ALA A 158 18.89 -2.92 -8.69
N ALA A 159 19.55 -2.25 -9.64
CA ALA A 159 20.66 -1.36 -9.33
C ALA A 159 20.16 -0.03 -8.74
N ARG A 160 20.84 0.46 -7.71
CA ARG A 160 20.61 1.77 -7.14
C ARG A 160 21.01 2.86 -8.13
N ILE A 161 20.27 3.95 -8.15
CA ILE A 161 20.60 5.16 -8.91
C ILE A 161 20.97 6.30 -7.96
N THR A 162 21.62 7.33 -8.50
CA THR A 162 21.93 8.51 -7.69
C THR A 162 20.68 9.37 -7.46
N PRO A 163 20.61 10.13 -6.33
CA PRO A 163 19.52 11.09 -6.11
C PRO A 163 19.33 12.06 -7.28
N ALA A 164 20.42 12.52 -7.89
CA ALA A 164 20.35 13.44 -9.04
C ALA A 164 19.65 12.78 -10.25
N THR A 165 20.01 11.52 -10.56
CA THR A 165 19.36 10.77 -11.64
C THR A 165 17.88 10.52 -11.35
N GLU A 166 17.55 10.21 -10.10
CA GLU A 166 16.16 10.01 -9.68
C GLU A 166 15.35 11.30 -9.84
N GLN A 167 15.87 12.43 -9.32
CA GLN A 167 15.23 13.75 -9.43
C GLN A 167 15.00 14.16 -10.89
N GLU A 168 15.99 13.96 -11.77
CA GLU A 168 15.83 14.23 -13.19
C GLU A 168 14.64 13.50 -13.82
N ARG A 169 14.35 12.27 -13.36
CA ARG A 169 13.25 11.47 -13.87
C ARG A 169 11.90 11.91 -13.31
N ILE A 170 11.81 12.11 -12.00
CA ILE A 170 10.51 12.20 -11.33
C ILE A 170 10.05 13.63 -11.05
N ILE A 171 10.94 14.60 -10.82
CA ILE A 171 10.53 15.94 -10.42
C ILE A 171 9.66 16.64 -11.49
N PRO A 172 9.94 16.52 -12.80
CA PRO A 172 9.04 17.05 -13.82
C PRO A 172 7.64 16.42 -13.79
N VAL A 173 7.56 15.08 -13.53
CA VAL A 173 6.30 14.33 -13.43
C VAL A 173 5.50 14.76 -12.21
N VAL A 174 6.14 14.79 -11.02
CA VAL A 174 5.55 15.26 -9.76
C VAL A 174 4.95 16.65 -9.93
N ARG A 175 5.73 17.60 -10.47
CA ARG A 175 5.28 18.99 -10.69
C ARG A 175 4.06 19.07 -11.60
N ALA A 176 4.07 18.35 -12.72
CA ALA A 176 2.97 18.37 -13.68
C ALA A 176 1.69 17.75 -13.12
N LEU A 177 1.80 16.65 -12.37
CA LEU A 177 0.66 15.99 -11.73
C LEU A 177 0.11 16.84 -10.59
N ALA A 178 0.95 17.38 -9.71
CA ALA A 178 0.54 18.27 -8.63
C ALA A 178 -0.15 19.53 -9.16
N ALA A 179 0.39 20.16 -10.20
CA ALA A 179 -0.23 21.31 -10.87
C ALA A 179 -1.60 20.98 -11.48
N SER A 180 -1.87 19.72 -11.84
CA SER A 180 -3.18 19.26 -12.30
C SER A 180 -4.19 18.97 -11.18
N GLY A 181 -3.82 19.24 -9.91
CA GLY A 181 -4.64 18.97 -8.73
C GLY A 181 -4.66 17.47 -8.32
N ALA A 182 -3.62 16.70 -8.71
CA ALA A 182 -3.45 15.34 -8.19
C ALA A 182 -2.84 15.38 -6.79
N VAL A 183 -3.24 14.45 -5.93
CA VAL A 183 -2.53 14.13 -4.69
C VAL A 183 -1.35 13.25 -5.06
N VAL A 184 -0.13 13.77 -4.91
CA VAL A 184 1.09 13.10 -5.34
C VAL A 184 1.89 12.63 -4.14
N SER A 185 2.25 11.35 -4.17
CA SER A 185 3.24 10.68 -3.33
C SER A 185 4.53 10.50 -4.14
N VAL A 186 5.68 10.60 -3.50
CA VAL A 186 6.97 10.25 -4.08
C VAL A 186 7.52 8.98 -3.44
N ASP A 187 7.79 7.94 -4.25
CA ASP A 187 8.43 6.68 -3.82
C ASP A 187 9.96 6.86 -3.95
N THR A 188 10.62 7.12 -2.83
CA THR A 188 12.07 7.33 -2.77
C THR A 188 12.64 6.99 -1.40
N VAL A 189 13.90 6.55 -1.40
CA VAL A 189 14.70 6.34 -0.17
C VAL A 189 15.73 7.45 0.05
N HIS A 190 15.78 8.43 -0.83
CA HIS A 190 16.75 9.53 -0.79
C HIS A 190 16.12 10.81 -0.23
N ALA A 191 16.62 11.28 0.90
CA ALA A 191 16.13 12.50 1.55
C ALA A 191 16.16 13.73 0.63
N ALA A 192 17.24 13.89 -0.16
CA ALA A 192 17.34 14.99 -1.12
C ALA A 192 16.28 14.93 -2.24
N THR A 193 15.89 13.71 -2.66
CA THR A 193 14.80 13.56 -3.64
C THR A 193 13.45 13.84 -3.00
N ALA A 194 13.23 13.38 -1.75
CA ALA A 194 12.02 13.67 -1.00
C ALA A 194 11.80 15.18 -0.84
N GLU A 195 12.84 15.92 -0.41
CA GLU A 195 12.80 17.38 -0.26
C GLU A 195 12.47 18.08 -1.60
N ALA A 196 13.16 17.68 -2.69
CA ALA A 196 12.90 18.23 -4.02
C ALA A 196 11.49 17.94 -4.53
N ALA A 197 10.96 16.75 -4.26
CA ALA A 197 9.61 16.34 -4.65
C ALA A 197 8.54 17.10 -3.85
N VAL A 198 8.74 17.32 -2.55
CA VAL A 198 7.85 18.16 -1.73
C VAL A 198 7.85 19.61 -2.27
N GLY A 199 9.02 20.16 -2.59
CA GLY A 199 9.15 21.47 -3.26
C GLY A 199 8.50 21.52 -4.66
N ALA A 200 8.30 20.39 -5.32
CA ALA A 200 7.59 20.26 -6.60
C ALA A 200 6.08 20.03 -6.43
N GLY A 201 5.58 19.84 -5.22
CA GLY A 201 4.16 19.69 -4.89
C GLY A 201 3.73 18.29 -4.45
N ALA A 202 4.66 17.37 -4.18
CA ALA A 202 4.33 16.14 -3.49
C ALA A 202 3.89 16.44 -2.04
N VAL A 203 2.86 15.75 -1.56
CA VAL A 203 2.31 15.90 -0.20
C VAL A 203 2.49 14.64 0.65
N ILE A 204 3.04 13.58 0.05
CA ILE A 204 3.35 12.30 0.67
C ILE A 204 4.75 11.88 0.24
N VAL A 205 5.55 11.37 1.19
CA VAL A 205 6.80 10.64 0.92
C VAL A 205 6.57 9.18 1.29
N ASN A 206 6.75 8.29 0.32
CA ASN A 206 6.67 6.84 0.49
C ASN A 206 8.10 6.29 0.50
N ASP A 207 8.60 5.99 1.71
CA ASP A 207 9.96 5.48 1.89
C ASP A 207 9.94 3.99 2.24
N VAL A 208 10.33 3.17 1.27
CA VAL A 208 10.39 1.70 1.43
C VAL A 208 11.43 1.26 2.47
N SER A 209 12.34 2.15 2.89
CA SER A 209 13.37 1.86 3.90
C SER A 209 12.97 2.28 5.32
N GLY A 210 11.90 3.08 5.48
CA GLY A 210 11.51 3.64 6.78
C GLY A 210 12.59 4.54 7.40
N GLY A 211 13.40 5.22 6.57
CA GLY A 211 14.50 6.10 6.99
C GLY A 211 15.86 5.40 7.12
N LEU A 212 15.92 4.07 6.97
CA LEU A 212 17.17 3.33 7.17
C LEU A 212 18.18 3.48 6.04
N ALA A 213 17.74 3.81 4.82
CA ALA A 213 18.63 3.98 3.66
C ALA A 213 19.31 5.36 3.64
N ASP A 214 18.65 6.40 4.17
CA ASP A 214 19.19 7.75 4.23
C ASP A 214 18.88 8.37 5.60
N PRO A 215 19.91 8.56 6.46
CA PRO A 215 19.73 9.11 7.82
C PRO A 215 19.11 10.53 7.86
N ALA A 216 19.15 11.27 6.75
CA ALA A 216 18.56 12.61 6.66
C ALA A 216 17.04 12.57 6.43
N MET A 217 16.45 11.42 6.06
CA MET A 217 15.05 11.31 5.70
C MET A 217 14.11 11.77 6.81
N HIS A 218 14.31 11.29 8.05
CA HIS A 218 13.45 11.67 9.17
C HIS A 218 13.50 13.18 9.45
N ARG A 219 14.65 13.82 9.21
CA ARG A 219 14.78 15.28 9.35
C ARG A 219 13.98 16.02 8.27
N VAL A 220 14.05 15.56 7.02
CA VAL A 220 13.24 16.14 5.92
C VAL A 220 11.75 16.02 6.23
N VAL A 221 11.31 14.87 6.74
CA VAL A 221 9.92 14.64 7.14
C VAL A 221 9.48 15.60 8.25
N ALA A 222 10.33 15.79 9.27
CA ALA A 222 10.07 16.72 10.37
C ALA A 222 10.00 18.18 9.90
N ASP A 223 10.95 18.60 9.06
CA ASP A 223 11.05 20.00 8.61
C ASP A 223 9.94 20.37 7.61
N THR A 224 9.47 19.43 6.80
CA THR A 224 8.44 19.70 5.79
C THR A 224 7.02 19.45 6.29
N GLY A 225 6.83 18.67 7.34
CA GLY A 225 5.51 18.26 7.83
C GLY A 225 4.73 17.37 6.83
N VAL A 226 5.39 16.81 5.83
CA VAL A 226 4.80 15.96 4.80
C VAL A 226 4.25 14.67 5.39
N VAL A 227 3.19 14.08 4.80
CA VAL A 227 2.75 12.74 5.17
C VAL A 227 3.86 11.73 4.82
N TYR A 228 4.22 10.89 5.76
CA TYR A 228 5.30 9.93 5.60
C TYR A 228 4.79 8.50 5.70
N ILE A 229 5.01 7.71 4.65
CA ILE A 229 4.75 6.28 4.65
C ILE A 229 6.05 5.57 5.06
N CYS A 230 6.06 5.10 6.30
CA CYS A 230 7.17 4.38 6.91
C CYS A 230 7.02 2.88 6.64
N GLN A 231 7.74 2.35 5.65
CA GLN A 231 7.70 0.92 5.36
C GLN A 231 8.71 0.15 6.21
N HIS A 232 8.30 -1.02 6.69
CA HIS A 232 9.20 -1.98 7.31
C HIS A 232 10.21 -2.54 6.31
N TRP A 233 11.48 -2.43 6.63
CA TRP A 233 12.58 -2.81 5.77
C TRP A 233 13.72 -3.49 6.54
N ARG A 234 14.34 -4.49 5.90
CA ARG A 234 15.56 -5.16 6.37
C ARG A 234 16.52 -5.36 5.19
N GLY A 235 17.28 -4.33 4.87
CA GLY A 235 18.33 -4.38 3.85
C GLY A 235 17.86 -4.18 2.41
N ASP A 236 18.85 -3.90 1.58
CA ASP A 236 18.71 -3.57 0.16
C ASP A 236 18.12 -4.71 -0.69
N PRO A 237 17.59 -4.41 -1.88
CA PRO A 237 17.04 -5.41 -2.80
C PRO A 237 17.94 -6.60 -3.11
N GLY A 238 19.27 -6.44 -2.99
CA GLY A 238 20.26 -7.51 -3.19
C GLY A 238 20.43 -8.44 -1.98
N THR A 239 20.03 -8.04 -0.79
CA THR A 239 20.30 -8.76 0.47
C THR A 239 19.04 -9.17 1.20
N MET A 240 17.92 -8.51 0.99
CA MET A 240 16.69 -8.66 1.77
C MET A 240 16.12 -10.09 1.79
N ASP A 241 16.29 -10.87 0.73
CA ASP A 241 15.79 -12.26 0.67
C ASP A 241 16.48 -13.20 1.68
N ARG A 242 17.60 -12.80 2.28
CA ARG A 242 18.35 -13.53 3.32
C ARG A 242 17.96 -13.10 4.75
N LEU A 243 17.20 -12.03 4.92
CA LEU A 243 16.89 -11.38 6.19
C LEU A 243 15.45 -11.71 6.66
N THR A 244 15.01 -12.95 6.40
CA THR A 244 13.63 -13.39 6.66
C THR A 244 13.45 -14.08 8.02
N ASP A 245 14.47 -14.15 8.86
CA ASP A 245 14.37 -14.76 10.19
C ASP A 245 13.84 -13.75 11.22
N TYR A 246 12.69 -14.06 11.77
CA TYR A 246 11.99 -13.32 12.83
C TYR A 246 11.81 -14.15 14.11
N SER A 247 12.47 -15.30 14.23
CA SER A 247 12.26 -16.23 15.34
C SER A 247 12.58 -15.63 16.71
N ALA A 248 13.64 -14.82 16.79
CA ALA A 248 14.05 -14.13 18.01
C ALA A 248 13.05 -13.05 18.47
N LEU A 249 12.17 -12.60 17.58
CA LEU A 249 11.18 -11.54 17.84
C LEU A 249 9.74 -12.09 17.98
N GLY A 250 9.57 -13.39 18.18
CA GLY A 250 8.24 -14.00 18.34
C GLY A 250 7.51 -14.30 17.02
N GLY A 251 8.18 -14.14 15.88
CA GLY A 251 7.64 -14.35 14.54
C GLY A 251 7.48 -13.06 13.74
N VAL A 252 7.02 -13.18 12.48
CA VAL A 252 7.06 -12.07 11.53
C VAL A 252 6.14 -10.91 11.91
N VAL A 253 5.00 -11.15 12.55
CA VAL A 253 4.06 -10.07 12.91
C VAL A 253 4.62 -9.26 14.08
N ASP A 254 5.04 -9.94 15.15
CA ASP A 254 5.62 -9.30 16.33
C ASP A 254 6.95 -8.61 15.99
N GLY A 255 7.77 -9.24 15.12
CA GLY A 255 9.04 -8.66 14.67
C GLY A 255 8.85 -7.39 13.85
N VAL A 256 7.92 -7.40 12.89
CA VAL A 256 7.59 -6.20 12.09
C VAL A 256 7.02 -5.09 12.97
N GLU A 257 6.17 -5.44 13.92
CA GLU A 257 5.62 -4.47 14.88
C GLU A 257 6.72 -3.83 15.73
N THR A 258 7.64 -4.65 16.26
CA THR A 258 8.76 -4.18 17.08
C THR A 258 9.67 -3.24 16.29
N GLU A 259 10.08 -3.65 15.09
CA GLU A 259 11.00 -2.85 14.27
C GLU A 259 10.34 -1.58 13.71
N LEU A 260 9.03 -1.59 13.46
CA LEU A 260 8.32 -0.35 13.12
C LEU A 260 8.24 0.60 14.32
N ARG A 261 8.04 0.11 15.56
CA ARG A 261 8.07 0.96 16.76
C ARG A 261 9.42 1.68 16.91
N GLU A 262 10.53 0.98 16.67
CA GLU A 262 11.84 1.60 16.67
C GLU A 262 11.96 2.74 15.65
N ARG A 263 11.40 2.56 14.44
CA ARG A 263 11.37 3.63 13.40
C ARG A 263 10.48 4.81 13.83
N LEU A 264 9.35 4.53 14.47
CA LEU A 264 8.47 5.58 15.00
C LEU A 264 9.12 6.38 16.12
N ASP A 265 9.87 5.72 17.00
CA ASP A 265 10.64 6.40 18.06
C ASP A 265 11.72 7.30 17.47
N GLU A 266 12.40 6.86 16.40
CA GLU A 266 13.39 7.69 15.70
C GLU A 266 12.76 8.88 14.97
N LEU A 267 11.60 8.70 14.35
CA LEU A 267 10.83 9.80 13.74
C LEU A 267 10.42 10.85 14.77
N ASP A 268 9.89 10.42 15.92
CA ASP A 268 9.51 11.30 17.02
C ASP A 268 10.74 12.05 17.57
N ALA A 269 11.87 11.36 17.77
CA ALA A 269 13.13 11.95 18.19
C ALA A 269 13.68 12.97 17.18
N ALA A 270 13.41 12.79 15.89
CA ALA A 270 13.77 13.75 14.84
C ALA A 270 12.81 14.96 14.79
N GLY A 271 11.71 14.94 15.57
CA GLY A 271 10.69 15.98 15.62
C GLY A 271 9.55 15.81 14.62
N ALA A 272 9.46 14.67 13.95
CA ALA A 272 8.33 14.36 13.11
C ALA A 272 7.12 13.95 13.95
N GLY A 273 5.98 14.60 13.76
CA GLY A 273 4.75 14.24 14.47
C GLY A 273 4.18 12.92 13.98
N LEU A 274 3.92 11.96 14.86
CA LEU A 274 3.34 10.66 14.46
C LEU A 274 1.98 10.76 13.74
N ARG A 275 1.30 11.90 13.86
CA ARG A 275 0.04 12.18 13.16
C ARG A 275 0.18 12.26 11.63
N GLN A 276 1.40 12.46 11.12
CA GLN A 276 1.69 12.50 9.69
C GLN A 276 2.20 11.15 9.17
N VAL A 277 2.27 10.11 10.02
CA VAL A 277 2.86 8.83 9.67
C VAL A 277 1.79 7.80 9.30
N VAL A 278 2.04 7.10 8.20
CA VAL A 278 1.35 5.88 7.76
C VAL A 278 2.36 4.75 7.78
N ILE A 279 2.00 3.59 8.27
CA ILE A 279 2.91 2.42 8.26
C ILE A 279 2.61 1.51 7.07
N ASP A 280 3.64 0.85 6.53
CA ASP A 280 3.52 -0.28 5.59
C ASP A 280 4.29 -1.49 6.15
N PRO A 281 3.67 -2.67 6.33
CA PRO A 281 4.35 -3.85 6.85
C PRO A 281 5.41 -4.43 5.88
N GLY A 282 5.57 -3.89 4.69
CA GLY A 282 6.59 -4.28 3.72
C GLY A 282 6.40 -5.69 3.18
N LEU A 283 5.20 -6.04 2.70
CA LEU A 283 4.92 -7.35 2.10
C LEU A 283 5.92 -7.67 0.98
N GLY A 284 6.58 -8.83 1.05
CA GLY A 284 7.58 -9.26 0.06
C GLY A 284 8.96 -8.59 0.16
N PHE A 285 9.20 -7.72 1.17
CA PHE A 285 10.51 -7.17 1.50
C PHE A 285 11.06 -7.90 2.73
N ALA A 286 12.19 -8.60 2.60
CA ALA A 286 12.79 -9.42 3.66
C ALA A 286 11.77 -10.40 4.30
N LYS A 287 10.89 -10.97 3.51
CA LYS A 287 9.83 -11.87 3.96
C LYS A 287 9.62 -13.03 3.00
N THR A 288 9.42 -14.22 3.54
CA THR A 288 8.94 -15.36 2.75
C THR A 288 7.50 -15.14 2.28
N HIS A 289 7.05 -15.95 1.34
CA HIS A 289 5.65 -15.92 0.87
C HIS A 289 4.66 -16.14 2.03
N ALA A 290 4.92 -17.13 2.88
CA ALA A 290 4.07 -17.44 4.04
C ALA A 290 4.03 -16.28 5.06
N GLN A 291 5.16 -15.62 5.29
CA GLN A 291 5.23 -14.45 6.16
C GLN A 291 4.45 -13.26 5.59
N SER A 292 4.51 -13.04 4.27
CA SER A 292 3.73 -11.99 3.60
C SER A 292 2.22 -12.22 3.76
N TRP A 293 1.75 -13.46 3.64
CA TRP A 293 0.35 -13.81 3.91
C TRP A 293 -0.05 -13.58 5.37
N ARG A 294 0.83 -13.93 6.34
CA ARG A 294 0.58 -13.68 7.76
C ARG A 294 0.45 -12.20 8.08
N LEU A 295 1.32 -11.35 7.51
CA LEU A 295 1.27 -9.91 7.69
C LEU A 295 0.03 -9.29 7.05
N LEU A 296 -0.35 -9.72 5.85
CA LEU A 296 -1.58 -9.28 5.21
C LEU A 296 -2.81 -9.60 6.08
N ALA A 297 -2.86 -10.82 6.63
CA ALA A 297 -3.93 -11.23 7.55
C ALA A 297 -3.90 -10.47 8.89
N ALA A 298 -2.75 -9.94 9.29
CA ALA A 298 -2.56 -9.17 10.52
C ALA A 298 -2.77 -7.65 10.34
N THR A 299 -3.28 -7.19 9.19
CA THR A 299 -3.47 -5.75 8.90
C THR A 299 -4.23 -5.02 9.99
N GLU A 300 -5.35 -5.57 10.49
CA GLU A 300 -6.15 -4.97 11.55
C GLU A 300 -5.36 -4.91 12.87
N ARG A 301 -4.64 -5.98 13.23
CA ARG A 301 -3.79 -6.04 14.41
C ARG A 301 -2.73 -4.93 14.37
N LEU A 302 -1.96 -4.85 13.29
CA LEU A 302 -0.91 -3.82 13.15
C LEU A 302 -1.49 -2.39 13.27
N ARG A 303 -2.67 -2.15 12.65
CA ARG A 303 -3.36 -0.87 12.73
C ARG A 303 -3.76 -0.53 14.18
N VAL A 304 -4.25 -1.49 14.93
CA VAL A 304 -4.72 -1.28 16.32
C VAL A 304 -3.54 -1.15 17.27
N ASP A 305 -2.54 -2.04 17.18
CA ASP A 305 -1.44 -2.13 18.14
C ASP A 305 -0.44 -0.96 17.97
N LEU A 306 -0.24 -0.47 16.73
CA LEU A 306 0.59 0.71 16.46
C LEU A 306 -0.20 2.02 16.52
N GLY A 307 -1.54 1.97 16.49
CA GLY A 307 -2.40 3.14 16.56
C GLY A 307 -2.30 4.07 15.33
N LEU A 308 -1.80 3.57 14.19
CA LEU A 308 -1.51 4.34 12.98
C LEU A 308 -2.24 3.78 11.76
N PRO A 309 -2.50 4.62 10.73
CA PRO A 309 -3.00 4.15 9.45
C PRO A 309 -2.03 3.17 8.79
N VAL A 310 -2.56 2.17 8.06
CA VAL A 310 -1.77 1.14 7.38
C VAL A 310 -1.96 1.20 5.88
N LEU A 311 -0.86 1.27 5.13
CA LEU A 311 -0.82 1.05 3.69
C LEU A 311 -0.52 -0.42 3.40
N ILE A 312 -1.22 -1.01 2.43
CA ILE A 312 -0.98 -2.38 1.95
C ILE A 312 -0.56 -2.37 0.49
N GLY A 313 0.68 -2.80 0.24
CA GLY A 313 1.24 -2.97 -1.11
C GLY A 313 1.37 -4.44 -1.49
N SER A 314 0.29 -5.12 -1.86
CA SER A 314 0.30 -6.53 -2.32
C SER A 314 0.42 -6.67 -3.83
N SER A 315 0.15 -5.62 -4.60
CA SER A 315 -0.07 -5.64 -6.05
C SER A 315 1.06 -6.32 -6.83
N ARG A 316 0.70 -7.37 -7.55
CA ARG A 316 1.56 -8.18 -8.43
C ARG A 316 2.76 -8.83 -7.73
N LYS A 317 2.81 -8.82 -6.39
CA LYS A 317 3.93 -9.39 -5.63
C LYS A 317 4.00 -10.93 -5.77
N ARG A 318 5.22 -11.47 -5.67
CA ARG A 318 5.52 -12.90 -5.91
C ARG A 318 4.73 -13.86 -5.02
N PHE A 319 4.43 -13.47 -3.78
CA PHE A 319 3.68 -14.32 -2.86
C PHE A 319 2.23 -14.60 -3.34
N LEU A 320 1.64 -13.70 -4.16
CA LEU A 320 0.32 -13.91 -4.75
C LEU A 320 0.30 -15.02 -5.81
N ALA A 321 1.46 -15.45 -6.30
CA ALA A 321 1.55 -16.55 -7.26
C ALA A 321 0.88 -17.84 -6.74
N ALA A 322 0.84 -18.06 -5.43
CA ALA A 322 0.15 -19.18 -4.81
C ALA A 322 -1.37 -19.20 -5.06
N ALA A 323 -1.96 -18.06 -5.39
CA ALA A 323 -3.38 -17.92 -5.70
C ALA A 323 -3.69 -18.01 -7.22
N VAL A 324 -2.65 -18.15 -8.07
CA VAL A 324 -2.78 -18.18 -9.53
C VAL A 324 -2.43 -19.59 -10.05
N PRO A 325 -3.31 -20.28 -10.79
CA PRO A 325 -3.05 -21.64 -11.24
C PRO A 325 -2.01 -21.72 -12.37
N GLY A 326 -1.23 -22.80 -12.36
CA GLY A 326 -0.36 -23.19 -13.47
C GLY A 326 0.81 -22.24 -13.74
N SER A 327 1.32 -22.25 -14.97
CA SER A 327 2.47 -21.45 -15.40
C SER A 327 2.19 -19.94 -15.46
N ALA A 328 0.92 -19.54 -15.52
CA ALA A 328 0.52 -18.13 -15.47
C ALA A 328 0.97 -17.42 -14.19
N ALA A 329 1.21 -18.16 -13.09
CA ALA A 329 1.71 -17.64 -11.84
C ALA A 329 3.05 -16.85 -11.97
N ALA A 330 3.85 -17.12 -13.01
CA ALA A 330 5.09 -16.42 -13.30
C ALA A 330 4.86 -14.98 -13.78
N ASP A 331 3.76 -14.73 -14.51
CA ASP A 331 3.41 -13.41 -15.03
C ASP A 331 2.87 -12.51 -13.89
N PRO A 332 3.49 -11.34 -13.63
CA PRO A 332 2.96 -10.38 -12.68
C PRO A 332 1.52 -9.93 -12.98
N ILE A 333 1.14 -9.78 -14.24
CA ILE A 333 -0.19 -9.31 -14.65
C ILE A 333 -1.27 -10.36 -14.32
N ALA A 334 -0.96 -11.64 -14.45
CA ALA A 334 -1.89 -12.71 -14.08
C ALA A 334 -2.28 -12.71 -12.58
N ARG A 335 -1.54 -11.95 -11.74
CA ARG A 335 -1.83 -11.78 -10.32
C ARG A 335 -2.81 -10.63 -10.01
N ASP A 336 -3.33 -9.93 -11.02
CA ASP A 336 -4.22 -8.76 -10.80
C ASP A 336 -5.53 -9.16 -10.14
N ALA A 337 -6.13 -10.30 -10.50
CA ALA A 337 -7.32 -10.81 -9.79
C ALA A 337 -7.04 -11.14 -8.32
N ALA A 338 -5.89 -11.78 -8.02
CA ALA A 338 -5.46 -12.03 -6.65
C ALA A 338 -5.14 -10.73 -5.89
N THR A 339 -4.60 -9.71 -6.59
CA THR A 339 -4.41 -8.37 -6.03
C THR A 339 -5.75 -7.76 -5.61
N ALA A 340 -6.76 -7.77 -6.48
CA ALA A 340 -8.08 -7.23 -6.17
C ALA A 340 -8.74 -7.96 -4.99
N ALA A 341 -8.60 -9.29 -4.92
CA ALA A 341 -9.08 -10.07 -3.77
C ALA A 341 -8.38 -9.66 -2.46
N THR A 342 -7.05 -9.50 -2.47
CA THR A 342 -6.30 -9.03 -1.28
C THR A 342 -6.61 -7.59 -0.93
N THR A 343 -6.94 -6.74 -1.91
CA THR A 343 -7.43 -5.37 -1.69
C THR A 343 -8.74 -5.37 -0.91
N ALA A 344 -9.70 -6.21 -1.28
CA ALA A 344 -10.96 -6.32 -0.53
C ALA A 344 -10.73 -6.77 0.92
N LEU A 345 -9.84 -7.76 1.14
CA LEU A 345 -9.49 -8.24 2.48
C LEU A 345 -8.79 -7.15 3.31
N ALA A 346 -7.83 -6.43 2.73
CA ALA A 346 -7.15 -5.32 3.39
C ALA A 346 -8.13 -4.18 3.75
N ALA A 347 -9.06 -3.87 2.84
CA ALA A 347 -10.11 -2.87 3.08
C ALA A 347 -11.05 -3.31 4.22
N LEU A 348 -11.43 -4.60 4.28
CA LEU A 348 -12.21 -5.14 5.39
C LEU A 348 -11.46 -5.04 6.73
N ALA A 349 -10.16 -5.27 6.74
CA ALA A 349 -9.27 -5.13 7.90
C ALA A 349 -8.97 -3.66 8.28
N GLY A 350 -9.50 -2.69 7.54
CA GLY A 350 -9.37 -1.27 7.84
C GLY A 350 -8.07 -0.63 7.35
N ALA A 351 -7.45 -1.17 6.31
CA ALA A 351 -6.32 -0.51 5.65
C ALA A 351 -6.70 0.92 5.23
N TRP A 352 -5.81 1.88 5.49
CA TRP A 352 -5.96 3.28 5.06
C TRP A 352 -5.92 3.39 3.54
N ALA A 353 -4.93 2.72 2.92
CA ALA A 353 -4.79 2.71 1.47
C ALA A 353 -4.25 1.36 0.97
N VAL A 354 -4.46 1.10 -0.32
CA VAL A 354 -3.82 0.02 -1.07
C VAL A 354 -3.03 0.60 -2.24
N ARG A 355 -1.78 0.13 -2.42
CA ARG A 355 -0.88 0.55 -3.50
C ARG A 355 -0.93 -0.46 -4.63
N VAL A 356 -1.40 -0.02 -5.82
CA VAL A 356 -1.79 -0.91 -6.92
C VAL A 356 -1.32 -0.43 -8.29
N HIS A 357 -1.04 -1.38 -9.21
CA HIS A 357 -0.75 -1.10 -10.61
C HIS A 357 -2.02 -0.95 -11.45
N GLU A 358 -3.04 -1.74 -11.14
CA GLU A 358 -4.33 -1.76 -11.85
C GLU A 358 -5.40 -1.14 -10.94
N VAL A 359 -6.00 -0.01 -11.34
CA VAL A 359 -6.92 0.76 -10.50
C VAL A 359 -8.36 0.24 -10.57
N PRO A 360 -8.97 -0.02 -11.73
CA PRO A 360 -10.39 -0.36 -11.84
C PRO A 360 -10.84 -1.52 -10.94
N ALA A 361 -10.23 -2.70 -11.05
CA ALA A 361 -10.64 -3.86 -10.25
C ALA A 361 -10.38 -3.65 -8.74
N ASN A 362 -9.33 -2.91 -8.39
CA ASN A 362 -9.02 -2.61 -6.99
C ASN A 362 -9.99 -1.57 -6.39
N ARG A 363 -10.41 -0.58 -7.17
CA ARG A 363 -11.50 0.35 -6.79
C ARG A 363 -12.80 -0.42 -6.53
N ASP A 364 -13.16 -1.34 -7.41
CA ASP A 364 -14.36 -2.14 -7.27
C ASP A 364 -14.27 -3.08 -6.04
N ALA A 365 -13.07 -3.61 -5.75
CA ALA A 365 -12.79 -4.39 -4.54
C ALA A 365 -12.98 -3.57 -3.25
N VAL A 366 -12.45 -2.34 -3.20
CA VAL A 366 -12.65 -1.42 -2.07
C VAL A 366 -14.12 -1.08 -1.89
N ARG A 367 -14.83 -0.76 -2.99
CA ARG A 367 -16.26 -0.46 -2.96
C ARG A 367 -17.07 -1.65 -2.45
N THR A 368 -16.74 -2.87 -2.92
CA THR A 368 -17.38 -4.10 -2.45
C THR A 368 -17.17 -4.29 -0.95
N ALA A 369 -15.95 -4.07 -0.44
CA ALA A 369 -15.65 -4.15 0.98
C ALA A 369 -16.44 -3.11 1.82
N SER A 370 -16.62 -1.89 1.30
CA SER A 370 -17.42 -0.85 1.96
C SER A 370 -18.88 -1.27 2.05
N LEU A 371 -19.49 -1.69 0.94
CA LEU A 371 -20.88 -2.20 0.91
C LEU A 371 -21.07 -3.39 1.85
N TRP A 372 -20.09 -4.30 1.90
CA TRP A 372 -20.12 -5.42 2.84
C TRP A 372 -20.17 -4.96 4.30
N LYS A 373 -19.37 -3.93 4.66
CA LYS A 373 -19.36 -3.37 6.03
C LYS A 373 -20.69 -2.69 6.39
N GLU A 374 -21.31 -1.99 5.44
CA GLU A 374 -22.59 -1.31 5.62
C GLU A 374 -23.74 -2.26 5.88
N HIS A 375 -23.67 -3.52 5.39
CA HIS A 375 -24.74 -4.52 5.48
C HIS A 375 -24.45 -5.64 6.50
N ARG A 376 -23.37 -5.55 7.28
CA ARG A 376 -23.01 -6.49 8.34
C ARG A 376 -23.51 -6.03 9.71
#